data_fb893f35844f041802102919aca248ae
#
_entry.id   fb893f35844f041802102919aca248ae
#
_cell.length_a   1.000
_cell.length_b   1.000
_cell.length_c   1.000
_cell.angle_alpha   90.00
_cell.angle_beta   90.00
_cell.angle_gamma   90.00
#
_symmetry.space_group_name_H-M   'P 1'
#
loop_
_entity.id
_entity.type
_entity.pdbx_description
1 polymer ?
#
loop_
_entity_poly.entity_id
_entity_poly.type
_entity_poly.pdbx_seq_one_letter_code
_entity_poly.pdbx_strand_id
1 'polypeptide(L)'
;MLALRLAIKNLLGAGLRTWLTAGVLSIAFVVMVFYHGLLDGWNLQARNDTREWEIGGGQYWHPSYDRFDPFSLQDAHAPLSPQARELTAAGRIVPVLITQATAYPDGRMVNLLLRGIPAGQQILSLPTACLAADSVEIPALIGRRMAAALRLQPGDALLLRWRDVHGVFDAREVTIVDIFKANIPSIDQGQIWLPLDKVQEM
;
A
#
# COMPACT_ATOMS: atom_id res chain seq x y z
N MET A 1 3.31 14.05 -57.07
CA MET A 1 2.53 12.82 -57.31
C MET A 1 3.28 11.73 -58.08
N LEU A 2 4.09 12.06 -59.10
CA LEU A 2 4.86 11.07 -59.88
C LEU A 2 5.88 10.26 -59.06
N ALA A 3 6.62 10.95 -58.20
CA ALA A 3 7.63 10.32 -57.31
C ALA A 3 7.01 9.29 -56.35
N LEU A 4 5.87 9.56 -55.78
CA LEU A 4 5.14 8.65 -54.90
C LEU A 4 4.67 7.38 -55.63
N ARG A 5 4.14 7.55 -56.87
CA ARG A 5 3.75 6.41 -57.71
C ARG A 5 4.93 5.53 -58.10
N LEU A 6 6.06 6.13 -58.45
CA LEU A 6 7.30 5.41 -58.76
C LEU A 6 7.84 4.66 -57.51
N ALA A 7 7.85 5.29 -56.37
CA ALA A 7 8.27 4.66 -55.11
C ALA A 7 7.39 3.44 -54.75
N ILE A 8 6.07 3.56 -54.84
CA ILE A 8 5.14 2.46 -54.58
C ILE A 8 5.35 1.31 -55.59
N LYS A 9 5.52 1.65 -56.90
CA LYS A 9 5.73 0.65 -57.92
C LYS A 9 7.07 -0.10 -57.75
N ASN A 10 8.11 0.60 -57.32
CA ASN A 10 9.42 0.00 -56.97
C ASN A 10 9.34 -0.89 -55.73
N LEU A 11 8.61 -0.47 -54.69
CA LEU A 11 8.36 -1.27 -53.49
C LEU A 11 7.58 -2.57 -53.80
N LEU A 12 6.54 -2.48 -54.60
CA LEU A 12 5.77 -3.65 -55.05
C LEU A 12 6.57 -4.61 -55.95
N GLY A 13 7.54 -4.10 -56.72
CA GLY A 13 8.42 -4.87 -57.59
C GLY A 13 9.70 -5.41 -56.92
N ALA A 14 9.98 -5.02 -55.69
CA ALA A 14 11.26 -5.29 -55.00
C ALA A 14 11.44 -6.72 -54.46
N GLY A 15 10.46 -7.61 -54.70
CA GLY A 15 10.59 -9.04 -54.38
C GLY A 15 10.50 -9.41 -52.92
N LEU A 16 10.69 -10.68 -52.62
CA LEU A 16 10.48 -11.32 -51.33
C LEU A 16 11.31 -10.68 -50.19
N ARG A 17 12.54 -10.25 -50.47
CA ARG A 17 13.44 -9.65 -49.46
C ARG A 17 12.87 -8.37 -48.84
N THR A 18 12.30 -7.50 -49.66
CA THR A 18 11.67 -6.23 -49.19
C THR A 18 10.42 -6.49 -48.36
N TRP A 19 9.61 -7.46 -48.80
CA TRP A 19 8.39 -7.85 -48.01
C TRP A 19 8.75 -8.49 -46.69
N LEU A 20 9.79 -9.32 -46.63
CA LEU A 20 10.30 -9.89 -45.35
C LEU A 20 10.80 -8.79 -44.42
N THR A 21 11.60 -7.83 -44.96
CA THR A 21 12.11 -6.71 -44.14
C THR A 21 10.92 -5.83 -43.63
N ALA A 22 9.99 -5.52 -44.48
CA ALA A 22 8.79 -4.77 -44.08
C ALA A 22 7.97 -5.52 -43.03
N GLY A 23 7.81 -6.84 -43.19
CA GLY A 23 7.15 -7.70 -42.19
C GLY A 23 7.81 -7.69 -40.84
N VAL A 24 9.15 -7.86 -40.79
CA VAL A 24 9.92 -7.81 -39.55
C VAL A 24 9.81 -6.46 -38.86
N LEU A 25 9.94 -5.36 -39.63
CA LEU A 25 9.79 -4.01 -39.07
C LEU A 25 8.39 -3.74 -38.54
N SER A 26 7.35 -4.23 -39.27
CA SER A 26 5.97 -4.11 -38.83
C SER A 26 5.71 -4.87 -37.52
N ILE A 27 6.23 -6.09 -37.42
CA ILE A 27 6.10 -6.89 -36.18
C ILE A 27 6.86 -6.20 -35.05
N ALA A 28 8.09 -5.72 -35.28
CA ALA A 28 8.86 -5.00 -34.27
C ALA A 28 8.11 -3.75 -33.77
N PHE A 29 7.51 -3.00 -34.68
CA PHE A 29 6.69 -1.83 -34.33
C PHE A 29 5.45 -2.21 -33.49
N VAL A 30 4.73 -3.25 -33.87
CA VAL A 30 3.57 -3.74 -33.12
C VAL A 30 3.97 -4.18 -31.73
N VAL A 31 5.06 -4.94 -31.60
CA VAL A 31 5.59 -5.39 -30.30
C VAL A 31 5.99 -4.19 -29.43
N MET A 32 6.64 -3.18 -30.01
CA MET A 32 7.04 -1.98 -29.30
C MET A 32 5.81 -1.20 -28.78
N VAL A 33 4.82 -0.97 -29.61
CA VAL A 33 3.57 -0.26 -29.21
C VAL A 33 2.81 -1.05 -28.14
N PHE A 34 2.70 -2.37 -28.32
CA PHE A 34 2.07 -3.25 -27.32
C PHE A 34 2.77 -3.21 -25.98
N TYR A 35 4.11 -3.28 -25.98
CA TYR A 35 4.93 -3.24 -24.78
C TYR A 35 4.81 -1.91 -24.03
N HIS A 36 4.82 -0.78 -24.75
CA HIS A 36 4.57 0.54 -24.16
C HIS A 36 3.18 0.63 -23.52
N GLY A 37 2.14 0.18 -24.23
CA GLY A 37 0.79 0.17 -23.68
C GLY A 37 0.65 -0.71 -22.43
N LEU A 38 1.35 -1.85 -22.40
CA LEU A 38 1.36 -2.74 -21.24
C LEU A 38 2.05 -2.07 -20.03
N LEU A 39 3.19 -1.42 -20.25
CA LEU A 39 3.92 -0.71 -19.18
C LEU A 39 3.12 0.47 -18.65
N ASP A 40 2.50 1.24 -19.51
CA ASP A 40 1.67 2.38 -19.10
C ASP A 40 0.46 1.91 -18.30
N GLY A 41 -0.19 0.83 -18.73
CA GLY A 41 -1.29 0.21 -17.99
C GLY A 41 -0.87 -0.27 -16.62
N TRP A 42 0.29 -0.92 -16.52
CA TRP A 42 0.84 -1.37 -15.24
C TRP A 42 1.20 -0.22 -14.30
N ASN A 43 1.86 0.81 -14.83
CA ASN A 43 2.20 2.00 -14.04
C ASN A 43 0.95 2.73 -13.54
N LEU A 44 -0.09 2.82 -14.37
CA LEU A 44 -1.37 3.41 -13.97
C LEU A 44 -2.03 2.61 -12.86
N GLN A 45 -2.06 1.29 -12.99
CA GLN A 45 -2.60 0.40 -11.96
C GLN A 45 -1.84 0.53 -10.64
N ALA A 46 -0.50 0.48 -10.68
CA ALA A 46 0.33 0.62 -9.48
C ALA A 46 0.11 1.96 -8.77
N ARG A 47 -0.03 3.05 -9.52
CA ARG A 47 -0.35 4.37 -8.96
C ARG A 47 -1.74 4.41 -8.31
N ASN A 48 -2.73 3.83 -8.96
CA ASN A 48 -4.10 3.76 -8.42
C ASN A 48 -4.13 2.91 -7.15
N ASP A 49 -3.52 1.74 -7.15
CA ASP A 49 -3.45 0.87 -5.98
C ASP A 49 -2.75 1.59 -4.79
N THR A 50 -1.61 2.24 -5.04
CA THR A 50 -0.90 3.01 -4.01
C THR A 50 -1.77 4.16 -3.47
N ARG A 51 -2.47 4.87 -4.36
CA ARG A 51 -3.37 5.95 -3.96
C ARG A 51 -4.53 5.46 -3.11
N GLU A 52 -5.17 4.37 -3.49
CA GLU A 52 -6.35 3.85 -2.82
C GLU A 52 -6.03 3.21 -1.46
N TRP A 53 -4.90 2.52 -1.35
CA TRP A 53 -4.60 1.70 -0.18
C TRP A 53 -3.62 2.33 0.80
N GLU A 54 -2.76 3.26 0.36
CA GLU A 54 -1.66 3.74 1.20
C GLU A 54 -1.60 5.25 1.35
N ILE A 55 -1.71 5.99 0.25
CA ILE A 55 -1.36 7.42 0.23
C ILE A 55 -2.60 8.33 0.21
N GLY A 56 -3.72 7.86 -0.31
CA GLY A 56 -4.87 8.73 -0.62
C GLY A 56 -4.51 9.74 -1.71
N GLY A 57 -4.68 11.02 -1.42
CA GLY A 57 -4.30 12.12 -2.31
C GLY A 57 -2.88 12.64 -2.09
N GLY A 58 -2.26 12.31 -0.98
CA GLY A 58 -0.93 12.72 -0.54
C GLY A 58 -0.73 12.44 0.94
N GLN A 59 0.51 12.52 1.42
CA GLN A 59 0.86 12.28 2.82
C GLN A 59 1.59 13.49 3.41
N TYR A 60 1.32 13.76 4.66
CA TYR A 60 1.97 14.78 5.46
C TYR A 60 2.73 14.10 6.59
N TRP A 61 4.03 14.20 6.57
CA TRP A 61 4.90 13.60 7.57
C TRP A 61 5.41 14.64 8.57
N HIS A 62 5.76 14.17 9.76
CA HIS A 62 6.42 15.02 10.75
C HIS A 62 7.78 15.50 10.21
N PRO A 63 8.22 16.76 10.48
CA PRO A 63 9.49 17.29 9.97
C PRO A 63 10.72 16.47 10.37
N SER A 64 10.68 15.80 11.51
CA SER A 64 11.78 14.92 11.98
C SER A 64 11.78 13.54 11.34
N TYR A 65 10.79 13.22 10.48
CA TYR A 65 10.76 11.94 9.79
C TYR A 65 11.76 11.93 8.64
N ASP A 66 12.70 10.98 8.68
CA ASP A 66 13.58 10.68 7.55
C ASP A 66 13.23 9.31 6.97
N ARG A 67 12.87 9.30 5.69
CA ARG A 67 12.52 8.08 4.95
C ARG A 67 13.66 7.06 4.90
N PHE A 68 14.89 7.50 4.99
CA PHE A 68 16.10 6.67 4.90
C PHE A 68 16.61 6.20 6.26
N ASP A 69 16.08 6.78 7.36
CA ASP A 69 16.38 6.37 8.73
C ASP A 69 15.15 5.76 9.41
N PRO A 70 15.07 4.41 9.51
CA PRO A 70 13.96 3.73 10.18
C PRO A 70 13.79 4.11 11.66
N PHE A 71 14.83 4.60 12.33
CA PHE A 71 14.76 5.01 13.73
C PHE A 71 14.08 6.35 13.92
N SER A 72 14.07 7.21 12.89
CA SER A 72 13.37 8.49 12.94
C SER A 72 11.86 8.35 13.14
N LEU A 73 11.29 7.18 12.83
CA LEU A 73 9.86 6.91 12.98
C LEU A 73 9.39 7.00 14.45
N GLN A 74 10.25 6.65 15.41
CA GLN A 74 9.90 6.69 16.84
C GLN A 74 9.73 8.12 17.35
N ASP A 75 10.52 9.07 16.85
CA ASP A 75 10.52 10.47 17.28
C ASP A 75 9.66 11.38 16.37
N ALA A 76 9.17 10.85 15.25
CA ALA A 76 8.46 11.61 14.22
C ALA A 76 6.93 11.61 14.44
N HIS A 77 6.50 11.91 15.67
CA HIS A 77 5.08 12.03 15.99
C HIS A 77 4.80 13.33 16.75
N ALA A 78 3.59 13.87 16.59
CA ALA A 78 3.15 15.05 17.32
C ALA A 78 1.60 15.12 17.33
N PRO A 79 1.02 15.87 18.29
CA PRO A 79 -0.39 16.20 18.25
C PRO A 79 -0.75 16.94 16.96
N LEU A 80 -1.94 16.65 16.41
CA LEU A 80 -2.42 17.33 15.22
C LEU A 80 -2.51 18.85 15.45
N SER A 81 -2.04 19.63 14.50
CA SER A 81 -2.23 21.08 14.49
C SER A 81 -3.73 21.45 14.44
N PRO A 82 -4.13 22.66 14.87
CA PRO A 82 -5.54 23.08 14.78
C PRO A 82 -6.11 22.96 13.36
N GLN A 83 -5.34 23.33 12.36
CA GLN A 83 -5.73 23.21 10.95
C GLN A 83 -5.90 21.75 10.52
N ALA A 84 -5.00 20.86 10.95
CA ALA A 84 -5.10 19.43 10.66
C ALA A 84 -6.34 18.81 11.32
N ARG A 85 -6.70 19.25 12.55
CA ARG A 85 -7.93 18.78 13.22
C ARG A 85 -9.18 19.22 12.47
N GLU A 86 -9.25 20.45 11.98
CA GLU A 86 -10.38 20.91 11.17
C GLU A 86 -10.53 20.09 9.87
N LEU A 87 -9.41 19.83 9.18
CA LEU A 87 -9.43 19.00 7.98
C LEU A 87 -9.81 17.53 8.26
N THR A 88 -9.40 17.00 9.42
CA THR A 88 -9.81 15.67 9.87
C THR A 88 -11.31 15.63 10.15
N ALA A 89 -11.84 16.62 10.88
CA ALA A 89 -13.28 16.74 11.16
C ALA A 89 -14.10 16.91 9.87
N ALA A 90 -13.55 17.56 8.85
CA ALA A 90 -14.16 17.70 7.52
C ALA A 90 -14.00 16.42 6.64
N GLY A 91 -13.36 15.36 7.13
CA GLY A 91 -13.13 14.11 6.38
C GLY A 91 -12.16 14.25 5.20
N ARG A 92 -11.33 15.30 5.17
CA ARG A 92 -10.40 15.58 4.08
C ARG A 92 -9.01 14.98 4.28
N ILE A 93 -8.64 14.71 5.52
CA ILE A 93 -7.42 13.99 5.89
C ILE A 93 -7.75 12.95 6.97
N VAL A 94 -6.92 11.93 7.05
CA VAL A 94 -6.98 10.89 8.09
C VAL A 94 -5.64 10.83 8.81
N PRO A 95 -5.61 10.97 10.15
CA PRO A 95 -4.40 10.79 10.92
C PRO A 95 -4.05 9.29 10.98
N VAL A 96 -2.78 8.97 10.79
CA VAL A 96 -2.24 7.62 10.95
C VAL A 96 -1.01 7.70 11.85
N LEU A 97 -1.04 6.97 12.95
CA LEU A 97 0.11 6.79 13.82
C LEU A 97 0.82 5.49 13.43
N ILE A 98 2.15 5.54 13.25
CA ILE A 98 2.92 4.40 12.77
C ILE A 98 4.03 4.12 13.78
N THR A 99 4.14 2.86 14.20
CA THR A 99 5.25 2.38 15.02
C THR A 99 5.71 1.01 14.57
N GLN A 100 6.92 0.60 14.98
CA GLN A 100 7.42 -0.73 14.72
C GLN A 100 6.95 -1.68 15.83
N ALA A 101 6.51 -2.86 15.45
CA ALA A 101 6.11 -3.89 16.39
C ALA A 101 6.60 -5.27 15.95
N THR A 102 6.63 -6.18 16.91
CA THR A 102 6.92 -7.59 16.68
C THR A 102 5.70 -8.41 17.07
N ALA A 103 5.20 -9.20 16.16
CA ALA A 103 4.13 -10.16 16.42
C ALA A 103 4.69 -11.54 16.77
N TYR A 104 3.98 -12.25 17.63
CA TYR A 104 4.37 -13.59 18.08
C TYR A 104 3.30 -14.66 17.74
N PRO A 105 3.08 -14.98 16.46
CA PRO A 105 2.21 -16.08 16.09
C PRO A 105 2.89 -17.42 16.39
N ASP A 106 2.24 -18.30 17.16
CA ASP A 106 2.75 -19.65 17.49
C ASP A 106 4.22 -19.66 17.98
N GLY A 107 4.62 -18.66 18.76
CA GLY A 107 5.98 -18.54 19.28
C GLY A 107 7.05 -18.10 18.28
N ARG A 108 6.69 -17.80 17.03
CA ARG A 108 7.58 -17.24 16.02
C ARG A 108 7.60 -15.71 16.14
N MET A 109 8.70 -15.08 15.78
CA MET A 109 8.83 -13.61 15.76
C MET A 109 8.67 -13.09 14.34
N VAL A 110 7.78 -12.12 14.15
CA VAL A 110 7.54 -11.46 12.86
C VAL A 110 7.52 -9.95 13.08
N ASN A 111 8.47 -9.25 12.47
CA ASN A 111 8.50 -7.79 12.51
C ASN A 111 7.46 -7.23 11.53
N LEU A 112 6.74 -6.20 11.99
CA LEU A 112 5.71 -5.54 11.21
C LEU A 112 5.60 -4.06 11.60
N LEU A 113 4.90 -3.29 10.77
CA LEU A 113 4.47 -1.95 11.11
C LEU A 113 3.07 -2.00 11.72
N LEU A 114 2.96 -1.46 12.92
CA LEU A 114 1.71 -1.22 13.60
C LEU A 114 1.20 0.15 13.19
N ARG A 115 -0.02 0.22 12.70
CA ARG A 115 -0.65 1.45 12.23
C ARG A 115 -1.96 1.70 12.96
N GLY A 116 -2.05 2.84 13.63
CA GLY A 116 -3.29 3.33 14.24
C GLY A 116 -4.05 4.21 13.27
N ILE A 117 -5.32 3.90 13.03
CA ILE A 117 -6.19 4.64 12.10
C ILE A 117 -7.59 4.78 12.70
N PRO A 118 -8.30 5.92 12.48
CA PRO A 118 -9.70 6.05 12.89
C PRO A 118 -10.60 5.05 12.18
N ALA A 119 -11.47 4.36 12.92
CA ALA A 119 -12.37 3.36 12.38
C ALA A 119 -13.36 3.93 11.34
N GLY A 120 -13.76 5.20 11.47
CA GLY A 120 -14.73 5.85 10.58
C GLY A 120 -14.14 6.52 9.34
N GLN A 121 -12.85 6.30 9.01
CA GLN A 121 -12.22 6.91 7.84
C GLN A 121 -12.80 6.38 6.52
N GLN A 122 -12.77 7.21 5.46
CA GLN A 122 -13.27 6.87 4.12
C GLN A 122 -12.27 7.25 3.00
N ILE A 123 -11.05 7.62 3.36
CA ILE A 123 -10.04 8.08 2.38
C ILE A 123 -9.30 6.89 1.77
N LEU A 124 -8.94 5.92 2.61
CA LEU A 124 -8.29 4.69 2.17
C LEU A 124 -9.32 3.58 2.00
N SER A 125 -9.12 2.72 1.01
CA SER A 125 -9.99 1.57 0.72
C SER A 125 -9.86 0.42 1.76
N LEU A 126 -9.38 0.74 2.97
CA LEU A 126 -9.29 -0.20 4.07
C LEU A 126 -10.65 -0.35 4.75
N PRO A 127 -11.11 -1.56 5.08
CA PRO A 127 -12.38 -1.80 5.78
C PRO A 127 -12.27 -1.49 7.28
N THR A 128 -11.90 -0.25 7.61
CA THR A 128 -11.63 0.18 9.00
C THR A 128 -12.86 0.21 9.88
N ALA A 129 -14.07 0.15 9.32
CA ALA A 129 -15.30 0.10 10.10
C ALA A 129 -15.37 -1.10 11.06
N CYS A 130 -14.70 -2.22 10.73
CA CYS A 130 -14.61 -3.39 11.61
C CYS A 130 -13.79 -3.12 12.89
N LEU A 131 -12.94 -2.09 12.89
CA LEU A 131 -12.18 -1.66 14.06
C LEU A 131 -13.03 -0.94 15.11
N ALA A 132 -14.29 -0.58 14.81
CA ALA A 132 -15.25 -0.03 15.77
C ALA A 132 -15.98 -1.10 16.59
N ALA A 133 -15.54 -2.37 16.52
CA ALA A 133 -16.20 -3.47 17.22
C ALA A 133 -15.94 -3.39 18.73
N ASP A 134 -17.01 -3.09 19.51
CA ASP A 134 -16.96 -3.05 20.98
C ASP A 134 -16.85 -4.46 21.62
N SER A 135 -16.89 -5.51 20.82
CA SER A 135 -16.88 -6.91 21.30
C SER A 135 -15.51 -7.42 21.74
N VAL A 136 -14.45 -6.71 21.40
CA VAL A 136 -13.06 -7.09 21.72
C VAL A 136 -12.29 -5.88 22.23
N GLU A 137 -11.30 -6.11 23.10
CA GLU A 137 -10.55 -5.03 23.75
C GLU A 137 -9.70 -4.23 22.75
N ILE A 138 -8.96 -4.91 21.87
CA ILE A 138 -8.14 -4.29 20.84
C ILE A 138 -8.38 -5.01 19.50
N PRO A 139 -9.31 -4.50 18.68
CA PRO A 139 -9.57 -5.08 17.37
C PRO A 139 -8.41 -4.80 16.40
N ALA A 140 -8.04 -5.79 15.62
CA ALA A 140 -6.96 -5.72 14.64
C ALA A 140 -7.42 -6.15 13.25
N LEU A 141 -6.92 -5.44 12.23
CA LEU A 141 -7.15 -5.72 10.83
C LEU A 141 -5.82 -6.07 10.16
N ILE A 142 -5.77 -7.19 9.47
CA ILE A 142 -4.55 -7.68 8.78
C ILE A 142 -4.82 -8.03 7.32
N GLY A 143 -3.76 -8.00 6.51
CA GLY A 143 -3.85 -8.41 5.12
C GLY A 143 -3.93 -9.92 4.95
N ARG A 144 -4.52 -10.36 3.83
CA ARG A 144 -4.75 -11.77 3.53
C ARG A 144 -3.46 -12.59 3.41
N ARG A 145 -2.41 -12.01 2.83
CA ARG A 145 -1.13 -12.71 2.72
C ARG A 145 -0.46 -12.88 4.07
N MET A 146 -0.58 -11.87 4.95
CA MET A 146 -0.11 -11.96 6.32
C MET A 146 -0.89 -13.04 7.09
N ALA A 147 -2.22 -13.02 7.02
CA ALA A 147 -3.08 -14.03 7.64
C ALA A 147 -2.71 -15.45 7.20
N ALA A 148 -2.52 -15.68 5.89
CA ALA A 148 -2.12 -16.97 5.35
C ALA A 148 -0.71 -17.41 5.82
N ALA A 149 0.25 -16.48 5.85
CA ALA A 149 1.62 -16.78 6.29
C ALA A 149 1.72 -17.10 7.78
N LEU A 150 0.88 -16.45 8.59
CA LEU A 150 0.85 -16.61 10.05
C LEU A 150 -0.21 -17.63 10.51
N ARG A 151 -1.05 -18.13 9.60
CA ARG A 151 -2.17 -19.05 9.85
C ARG A 151 -3.21 -18.47 10.81
N LEU A 152 -3.48 -17.19 10.68
CA LEU A 152 -4.45 -16.45 11.48
C LEU A 152 -5.81 -16.40 10.78
N GLN A 153 -6.87 -16.45 11.58
CA GLN A 153 -8.26 -16.32 11.16
C GLN A 153 -8.95 -15.19 11.95
N PRO A 154 -10.07 -14.64 11.48
CA PRO A 154 -10.89 -13.76 12.28
C PRO A 154 -11.32 -14.45 13.59
N GLY A 155 -11.15 -13.75 14.71
CA GLY A 155 -11.34 -14.27 16.06
C GLY A 155 -10.08 -14.73 16.76
N ASP A 156 -8.96 -14.93 16.03
CA ASP A 156 -7.71 -15.33 16.65
C ASP A 156 -7.06 -14.16 17.40
N ALA A 157 -6.39 -14.49 18.50
CA ALA A 157 -5.59 -13.58 19.27
C ALA A 157 -4.13 -13.58 18.79
N LEU A 158 -3.52 -12.39 18.77
CA LEU A 158 -2.13 -12.19 18.37
C LEU A 158 -1.41 -11.31 19.40
N LEU A 159 -0.33 -11.81 19.97
CA LEU A 159 0.52 -11.01 20.87
C LEU A 159 1.38 -10.07 20.03
N LEU A 160 1.27 -8.77 20.30
CA LEU A 160 2.11 -7.71 19.75
C LEU A 160 3.01 -7.15 20.83
N ARG A 161 4.26 -6.91 20.48
CA ARG A 161 5.25 -6.24 21.31
C ARG A 161 5.79 -5.03 20.56
N TRP A 162 5.83 -3.89 21.21
CA TRP A 162 6.37 -2.65 20.68
C TRP A 162 7.25 -1.95 21.71
N ARG A 163 7.86 -0.87 21.31
CA ARG A 163 8.60 0.02 22.21
C ARG A 163 7.79 1.30 22.40
N ASP A 164 7.51 1.64 23.65
CA ASP A 164 6.79 2.85 24.00
C ASP A 164 7.64 4.12 23.85
N VAL A 165 7.04 5.30 24.06
CA VAL A 165 7.71 6.60 23.99
C VAL A 165 8.84 6.78 25.04
N HIS A 166 8.85 5.97 26.08
CA HIS A 166 9.89 5.98 27.14
C HIS A 166 11.01 4.98 26.84
N GLY A 167 10.92 4.27 25.73
CA GLY A 167 11.91 3.28 25.33
C GLY A 167 11.74 1.92 26.00
N VAL A 168 10.65 1.70 26.74
CA VAL A 168 10.34 0.43 27.41
C VAL A 168 9.58 -0.47 26.43
N PHE A 169 9.87 -1.77 26.50
CA PHE A 169 9.08 -2.75 25.73
C PHE A 169 7.79 -3.10 26.48
N ASP A 170 6.68 -2.92 25.81
CA ASP A 170 5.37 -3.37 26.28
C ASP A 170 4.78 -4.39 25.29
N ALA A 171 3.79 -5.16 25.74
CA ALA A 171 3.15 -6.17 24.93
C ALA A 171 1.67 -6.30 25.30
N ARG A 172 0.82 -6.37 24.27
CA ARG A 172 -0.62 -6.63 24.44
C ARG A 172 -1.12 -7.62 23.39
N GLU A 173 -2.19 -8.28 23.73
CA GLU A 173 -2.90 -9.18 22.86
C GLU A 173 -3.95 -8.39 22.07
N VAL A 174 -3.97 -8.60 20.76
CA VAL A 174 -4.95 -8.02 19.85
C VAL A 174 -5.78 -9.13 19.23
N THR A 175 -7.04 -8.88 18.93
CA THR A 175 -7.92 -9.86 18.28
C THR A 175 -8.11 -9.49 16.81
N ILE A 176 -7.86 -10.43 15.92
CA ILE A 176 -8.09 -10.24 14.48
C ILE A 176 -9.60 -10.20 14.22
N VAL A 177 -10.13 -9.04 13.85
CA VAL A 177 -11.56 -8.88 13.58
C VAL A 177 -11.92 -9.08 12.12
N ASP A 178 -10.99 -8.77 11.20
CA ASP A 178 -11.21 -8.97 9.77
C ASP A 178 -9.88 -9.12 9.01
N ILE A 179 -9.96 -9.70 7.81
CA ILE A 179 -8.84 -9.96 6.92
C ILE A 179 -9.14 -9.35 5.55
N PHE A 180 -8.45 -8.29 5.19
CA PHE A 180 -8.62 -7.62 3.91
C PHE A 180 -7.64 -8.13 2.84
N LYS A 181 -7.96 -7.83 1.58
CA LYS A 181 -7.07 -8.11 0.44
C LYS A 181 -6.62 -6.80 -0.18
N ALA A 182 -5.34 -6.47 -0.07
CA ALA A 182 -4.73 -5.39 -0.81
C ALA A 182 -3.92 -5.90 -2.01
N ASN A 183 -3.84 -5.08 -3.07
CA ASN A 183 -2.99 -5.39 -4.22
C ASN A 183 -1.51 -5.03 -3.98
N ILE A 184 -1.22 -4.31 -2.88
CA ILE A 184 0.11 -3.86 -2.51
C ILE A 184 0.71 -4.83 -1.50
N PRO A 185 1.82 -5.53 -1.84
CA PRO A 185 2.43 -6.53 -0.95
C PRO A 185 2.85 -5.98 0.41
N SER A 186 3.38 -4.75 0.49
CA SER A 186 3.83 -4.12 1.74
C SER A 186 2.68 -3.91 2.73
N ILE A 187 1.46 -3.68 2.25
CA ILE A 187 0.26 -3.53 3.08
C ILE A 187 -0.30 -4.90 3.45
N ASP A 188 -0.33 -5.81 2.50
CA ASP A 188 -0.96 -7.12 2.65
C ASP A 188 -0.12 -8.12 3.49
N GLN A 189 1.18 -7.85 3.71
CA GLN A 189 2.09 -8.77 4.42
C GLN A 189 2.80 -8.19 5.63
N GLY A 190 3.00 -6.87 5.69
CA GLY A 190 3.92 -6.26 6.65
C GLY A 190 3.27 -5.28 7.62
N GLN A 191 1.94 -5.18 7.64
CA GLN A 191 1.24 -4.17 8.42
C GLN A 191 0.06 -4.76 9.16
N ILE A 192 -0.14 -4.27 10.40
CA ILE A 192 -1.33 -4.49 11.21
C ILE A 192 -1.97 -3.15 11.52
N TRP A 193 -3.29 -3.10 11.42
CA TRP A 193 -4.07 -1.88 11.62
C TRP A 193 -4.94 -2.01 12.86
N LEU A 194 -4.84 -1.03 13.75
CA LEU A 194 -5.59 -0.94 15.00
C LEU A 194 -6.36 0.39 15.06
N PRO A 195 -7.33 0.54 15.96
CA PRO A 195 -7.92 1.84 16.26
C PRO A 195 -6.85 2.84 16.69
N LEU A 196 -6.96 4.09 16.21
CA LEU A 196 -5.96 5.12 16.50
C LEU A 196 -5.83 5.42 18.00
N ASP A 197 -6.95 5.49 18.71
CA ASP A 197 -7.01 5.70 20.16
C ASP A 197 -6.24 4.62 20.92
N LYS A 198 -6.39 3.35 20.52
CA LYS A 198 -5.66 2.24 21.15
C LYS A 198 -4.15 2.33 20.93
N VAL A 199 -3.71 2.73 19.72
CA VAL A 199 -2.28 2.91 19.44
C VAL A 199 -1.72 4.14 20.15
N GLN A 200 -2.53 5.17 20.42
CA GLN A 200 -2.12 6.33 21.22
C GLN A 200 -2.00 6.03 22.73
N GLU A 201 -2.69 4.99 23.22
CA GLU A 201 -2.57 4.49 24.59
C GLU A 201 -1.37 3.55 24.79
N MET A 202 -0.79 3.09 23.71
CA MET A 202 0.40 2.21 23.66
C MET A 202 1.70 3.01 23.71
#